data_5e8499f84254e29fdd2039063d28a8ea
#
_entry.id   5e8499f84254e29fdd2039063d28a8ea
#
_cell.length_a   1.000
_cell.length_b   1.000
_cell.length_c   1.000
_cell.angle_alpha   90.00
_cell.angle_beta   90.00
_cell.angle_gamma   90.00
#
_symmetry.space_group_name_H-M   'P 1'
#
loop_
_entity.id
_entity.type
_entity.pdbx_description
1 polymer ?
#
loop_
_entity_poly.entity_id
_entity_poly.type
_entity_poly.pdbx_seq_one_letter_code
_entity_poly.pdbx_strand_id
1 'polypeptide(L)'
;VDRPESAGRILVVDDNPHARELLRAALMAEGYTVTLAEGGEEALAKVAEEVPELILLDINMPGLNGYEVCSRLKGTEATRLIPIIFLTSMSDLEDRLRGIEVGADDFLTKPFRKVELLARAKSLLRVKRLNDRLENAENVLFALANAIEAKDPYTEGHIFRVATLALKLGRRLGLSAEHQESLWKGGILHDIGKIGVPDAILNKAGRLTPEETAQMQVHAIVGERICQPLRSIRYLLPVIRHHHEKFNGTGYPDGLRGEAIPITARIVGIVDMYDALITDRPYRPRLSREEAFGILRAGAADGTLDPELVASFITMVREEEGHAPVHGVVAPASGAAS
;
A
#
# COMPACT_ATOMS: atom_id res chain seq x y z
N VAL A 1 -27.58 -13.19 -19.25
CA VAL A 1 -28.09 -11.87 -19.61
C VAL A 1 -27.24 -10.89 -18.84
N ASP A 2 -26.21 -10.36 -19.51
CA ASP A 2 -25.35 -9.30 -18.94
C ASP A 2 -26.25 -8.12 -18.62
N ARG A 3 -26.33 -7.76 -17.32
CA ARG A 3 -26.79 -6.43 -16.95
C ARG A 3 -25.78 -5.46 -17.57
N PRO A 4 -26.23 -4.40 -18.29
CA PRO A 4 -25.31 -3.38 -18.72
C PRO A 4 -24.57 -2.87 -17.46
N GLU A 5 -23.22 -2.88 -17.49
CA GLU A 5 -22.42 -2.28 -16.42
C GLU A 5 -23.01 -0.90 -16.16
N SER A 6 -23.47 -0.64 -14.92
CA SER A 6 -24.00 0.66 -14.55
C SER A 6 -22.92 1.69 -14.88
N ALA A 7 -23.31 2.79 -15.49
CA ALA A 7 -22.34 3.83 -15.90
C ALA A 7 -21.54 4.40 -14.72
N GLY A 8 -21.92 4.10 -13.49
CA GLY A 8 -21.27 4.45 -12.21
C GLY A 8 -22.24 5.02 -11.19
N ARG A 9 -21.82 5.02 -9.92
CA ARG A 9 -22.60 5.56 -8.79
C ARG A 9 -22.16 6.97 -8.48
N ILE A 10 -23.10 7.91 -8.50
CA ILE A 10 -22.83 9.33 -8.25
C ILE A 10 -23.67 9.80 -7.07
N LEU A 11 -23.05 10.40 -6.08
CA LEU A 11 -23.73 11.11 -5.00
C LEU A 11 -23.89 12.58 -5.39
N VAL A 12 -25.10 13.09 -5.34
CA VAL A 12 -25.41 14.51 -5.56
C VAL A 12 -25.82 15.13 -4.24
N VAL A 13 -25.10 16.16 -3.83
CA VAL A 13 -25.29 16.88 -2.56
C VAL A 13 -25.57 18.34 -2.86
N ASP A 14 -26.78 18.81 -2.57
CA ASP A 14 -27.23 20.19 -2.79
C ASP A 14 -28.44 20.42 -1.87
N ASP A 15 -28.53 21.53 -1.18
CA ASP A 15 -29.66 21.82 -0.28
C ASP A 15 -30.94 22.16 -1.06
N ASN A 16 -30.80 22.57 -2.33
CA ASN A 16 -31.93 22.88 -3.20
C ASN A 16 -32.55 21.62 -3.83
N PRO A 17 -33.79 21.24 -3.50
CA PRO A 17 -34.41 20.03 -4.04
C PRO A 17 -34.61 20.05 -5.56
N HIS A 18 -34.82 21.22 -6.17
CA HIS A 18 -34.96 21.33 -7.64
C HIS A 18 -33.60 21.07 -8.32
N ALA A 19 -32.51 21.58 -7.75
CA ALA A 19 -31.16 21.34 -8.29
C ALA A 19 -30.82 19.83 -8.21
N ARG A 20 -31.10 19.18 -7.07
CA ARG A 20 -30.89 17.73 -6.90
C ARG A 20 -31.66 16.92 -7.96
N GLU A 21 -32.97 17.21 -8.15
CA GLU A 21 -33.78 16.47 -9.12
C GLU A 21 -33.34 16.69 -10.57
N LEU A 22 -32.95 17.92 -10.92
CA LEU A 22 -32.42 18.24 -12.25
C LEU A 22 -31.12 17.45 -12.54
N LEU A 23 -30.19 17.44 -11.58
CA LEU A 23 -28.95 16.69 -11.67
C LEU A 23 -29.21 15.19 -11.75
N ARG A 24 -30.11 14.66 -10.91
CA ARG A 24 -30.50 13.26 -10.94
C ARG A 24 -31.04 12.87 -12.34
N ALA A 25 -31.98 13.61 -12.84
CA ALA A 25 -32.59 13.33 -14.15
C ALA A 25 -31.53 13.37 -15.29
N ALA A 26 -30.63 14.36 -15.24
CA ALA A 26 -29.56 14.49 -16.23
C ALA A 26 -28.59 13.31 -16.24
N LEU A 27 -28.21 12.83 -15.05
CA LEU A 27 -27.27 11.73 -14.86
C LEU A 27 -27.91 10.36 -15.12
N MET A 28 -29.12 10.14 -14.63
CA MET A 28 -29.86 8.89 -14.86
C MET A 28 -30.14 8.65 -16.35
N ALA A 29 -30.40 9.72 -17.11
CA ALA A 29 -30.56 9.62 -18.57
C ALA A 29 -29.31 9.08 -19.31
N GLU A 30 -28.13 9.18 -18.69
CA GLU A 30 -26.86 8.63 -19.20
C GLU A 30 -26.50 7.26 -18.56
N GLY A 31 -27.43 6.67 -17.78
CA GLY A 31 -27.25 5.35 -17.19
C GLY A 31 -26.52 5.33 -15.83
N TYR A 32 -26.26 6.49 -15.20
CA TYR A 32 -25.68 6.53 -13.87
C TYR A 32 -26.70 6.18 -12.78
N THR A 33 -26.25 5.50 -11.74
CA THR A 33 -27.03 5.35 -10.49
C THR A 33 -26.77 6.58 -9.63
N VAL A 34 -27.84 7.25 -9.19
CA VAL A 34 -27.72 8.52 -8.46
C VAL A 34 -28.35 8.40 -7.08
N THR A 35 -27.54 8.71 -6.07
CA THR A 35 -27.96 8.91 -4.68
C THR A 35 -28.02 10.41 -4.40
N LEU A 36 -29.02 10.87 -3.64
CA LEU A 36 -29.21 12.28 -3.31
C LEU A 36 -28.95 12.51 -1.82
N ALA A 37 -28.36 13.64 -1.46
CA ALA A 37 -28.24 14.13 -0.08
C ALA A 37 -28.62 15.61 -0.01
N GLU A 38 -29.29 16.00 1.06
CA GLU A 38 -29.81 17.37 1.25
C GLU A 38 -28.79 18.31 1.91
N GLY A 39 -27.71 17.75 2.45
CA GLY A 39 -26.66 18.51 3.13
C GLY A 39 -25.50 17.65 3.51
N GLY A 40 -24.49 18.28 4.15
CA GLY A 40 -23.20 17.66 4.40
C GLY A 40 -23.23 16.45 5.33
N GLU A 41 -24.03 16.49 6.40
CA GLU A 41 -24.13 15.36 7.36
C GLU A 41 -24.74 14.12 6.68
N GLU A 42 -25.81 14.29 5.91
CA GLU A 42 -26.43 13.21 5.16
C GLU A 42 -25.50 12.66 4.08
N ALA A 43 -24.73 13.54 3.44
CA ALA A 43 -23.73 13.12 2.46
C ALA A 43 -22.68 12.18 3.07
N LEU A 44 -22.13 12.54 4.24
CA LEU A 44 -21.17 11.69 4.95
C LEU A 44 -21.78 10.36 5.39
N ALA A 45 -23.04 10.36 5.88
CA ALA A 45 -23.74 9.14 6.25
C ALA A 45 -23.91 8.20 5.03
N LYS A 46 -24.35 8.74 3.88
CA LYS A 46 -24.51 7.95 2.65
C LYS A 46 -23.21 7.40 2.08
N VAL A 47 -22.12 8.17 2.19
CA VAL A 47 -20.78 7.68 1.80
C VAL A 47 -20.34 6.53 2.70
N ALA A 48 -20.68 6.55 3.99
CA ALA A 48 -20.35 5.46 4.92
C ALA A 48 -21.21 4.20 4.66
N GLU A 49 -22.45 4.35 4.19
CA GLU A 49 -23.32 3.23 3.81
C GLU A 49 -22.88 2.60 2.49
N GLU A 50 -22.64 3.42 1.47
CA GLU A 50 -22.23 2.98 0.15
C GLU A 50 -21.29 4.01 -0.49
N VAL A 51 -20.06 3.62 -0.75
CA VAL A 51 -19.02 4.48 -1.33
C VAL A 51 -19.35 4.80 -2.78
N PRO A 52 -19.58 6.10 -3.15
CA PRO A 52 -19.84 6.51 -4.53
C PRO A 52 -18.57 6.54 -5.35
N GLU A 53 -18.69 6.48 -6.68
CA GLU A 53 -17.56 6.63 -7.60
C GLU A 53 -17.26 8.11 -7.93
N LEU A 54 -18.20 9.03 -7.68
CA LEU A 54 -18.10 10.48 -7.87
C LEU A 54 -19.06 11.20 -6.94
N ILE A 55 -18.68 12.37 -6.44
CA ILE A 55 -19.54 13.25 -5.67
C ILE A 55 -19.67 14.59 -6.41
N LEU A 56 -20.91 15.02 -6.63
CA LEU A 56 -21.25 16.39 -7.00
C LEU A 56 -21.69 17.11 -5.73
N LEU A 57 -20.96 18.13 -5.32
CA LEU A 57 -21.11 18.73 -4.00
C LEU A 57 -21.32 20.23 -4.09
N ASP A 58 -22.47 20.71 -3.65
CA ASP A 58 -22.67 22.14 -3.47
C ASP A 58 -21.78 22.67 -2.33
N ILE A 59 -21.21 23.85 -2.54
CA ILE A 59 -20.39 24.50 -1.52
C ILE A 59 -21.25 25.13 -0.44
N ASN A 60 -22.32 25.81 -0.85
CA ASN A 60 -23.12 26.66 0.03
C ASN A 60 -24.35 25.90 0.54
N MET A 61 -24.16 25.17 1.61
CA MET A 61 -25.26 24.44 2.28
C MET A 61 -25.35 24.83 3.76
N PRO A 62 -26.55 24.82 4.34
CA PRO A 62 -26.73 25.06 5.77
C PRO A 62 -26.07 23.95 6.59
N GLY A 63 -25.54 24.30 7.76
CA GLY A 63 -24.84 23.36 8.64
C GLY A 63 -23.44 23.05 8.13
N LEU A 64 -23.15 21.80 7.82
CA LEU A 64 -21.87 21.36 7.28
C LEU A 64 -21.75 21.73 5.80
N ASN A 65 -20.89 22.71 5.49
CA ASN A 65 -20.69 23.19 4.12
C ASN A 65 -19.85 22.24 3.25
N GLY A 66 -19.82 22.49 1.92
CA GLY A 66 -19.13 21.61 0.96
C GLY A 66 -17.62 21.50 1.21
N TYR A 67 -16.93 22.57 1.66
CA TYR A 67 -15.51 22.51 1.94
C TYR A 67 -15.19 21.57 3.12
N GLU A 68 -16.01 21.62 4.17
CA GLU A 68 -15.86 20.78 5.35
C GLU A 68 -16.13 19.30 5.02
N VAL A 69 -17.14 19.02 4.20
CA VAL A 69 -17.43 17.66 3.69
C VAL A 69 -16.24 17.15 2.88
N CYS A 70 -15.73 17.93 1.93
CA CYS A 70 -14.59 17.57 1.10
C CYS A 70 -13.35 17.28 1.96
N SER A 71 -13.01 18.16 2.89
CA SER A 71 -11.87 18.00 3.79
C SER A 71 -11.95 16.71 4.62
N ARG A 72 -13.12 16.37 5.17
CA ARG A 72 -13.33 15.11 5.91
C ARG A 72 -13.16 13.88 5.02
N LEU A 73 -13.75 13.89 3.82
CA LEU A 73 -13.64 12.78 2.87
C LEU A 73 -12.20 12.61 2.36
N LYS A 74 -11.51 13.70 2.01
CA LYS A 74 -10.12 13.66 1.54
C LYS A 74 -9.11 13.34 2.64
N GLY A 75 -9.45 13.60 3.90
CA GLY A 75 -8.64 13.24 5.07
C GLY A 75 -8.73 11.77 5.48
N THR A 76 -9.67 11.00 4.93
CA THR A 76 -9.90 9.59 5.27
C THR A 76 -9.37 8.67 4.16
N GLU A 77 -8.55 7.68 4.49
CA GLU A 77 -7.92 6.79 3.50
C GLU A 77 -8.93 6.08 2.60
N ALA A 78 -10.04 5.61 3.16
CA ALA A 78 -11.08 4.89 2.43
C ALA A 78 -11.83 5.76 1.41
N THR A 79 -11.84 7.09 1.56
CA THR A 79 -12.66 8.01 0.74
C THR A 79 -11.84 9.05 -0.01
N ARG A 80 -10.54 9.22 0.29
CA ARG A 80 -9.69 10.26 -0.32
C ARG A 80 -9.59 10.19 -1.84
N LEU A 81 -9.75 9.00 -2.42
CA LEU A 81 -9.68 8.78 -3.86
C LEU A 81 -11.04 8.93 -4.57
N ILE A 82 -12.12 9.27 -3.86
CA ILE A 82 -13.40 9.60 -4.48
C ILE A 82 -13.25 10.98 -5.12
N PRO A 83 -13.43 11.13 -6.44
CA PRO A 83 -13.41 12.43 -7.07
C PRO A 83 -14.61 13.28 -6.63
N ILE A 84 -14.36 14.57 -6.38
CA ILE A 84 -15.36 15.55 -5.94
C ILE A 84 -15.36 16.70 -6.92
N ILE A 85 -16.54 16.99 -7.50
CA ILE A 85 -16.81 18.18 -8.30
C ILE A 85 -17.59 19.15 -7.43
N PHE A 86 -17.04 20.31 -7.15
CA PHE A 86 -17.80 21.37 -6.50
C PHE A 86 -18.77 22.04 -7.47
N LEU A 87 -20.03 22.19 -7.03
CA LEU A 87 -21.02 23.01 -7.68
C LEU A 87 -21.01 24.39 -6.99
N THR A 88 -20.67 25.43 -7.71
CA THR A 88 -20.49 26.76 -7.12
C THR A 88 -21.18 27.84 -7.91
N SER A 89 -21.78 28.81 -7.23
CA SER A 89 -22.24 30.07 -7.83
C SER A 89 -21.15 31.13 -7.90
N MET A 90 -19.99 30.84 -7.29
CA MET A 90 -18.89 31.80 -7.14
C MET A 90 -17.86 31.66 -8.25
N SER A 91 -17.48 32.79 -8.83
CA SER A 91 -16.43 32.88 -9.86
C SER A 91 -15.08 33.37 -9.30
N ASP A 92 -15.02 33.68 -7.98
CA ASP A 92 -13.85 34.29 -7.37
C ASP A 92 -12.68 33.32 -7.20
N LEU A 93 -11.49 33.85 -7.44
CA LEU A 93 -10.25 33.10 -7.39
C LEU A 93 -9.99 32.50 -6.00
N GLU A 94 -10.34 33.22 -4.95
CA GLU A 94 -10.13 32.79 -3.55
C GLU A 94 -10.94 31.52 -3.21
N ASP A 95 -12.19 31.45 -3.64
CA ASP A 95 -13.03 30.26 -3.43
C ASP A 95 -12.51 29.04 -4.18
N ARG A 96 -11.99 29.25 -5.39
CA ARG A 96 -11.34 28.17 -6.14
C ARG A 96 -10.05 27.67 -5.50
N LEU A 97 -9.21 28.60 -5.01
CA LEU A 97 -7.99 28.24 -4.28
C LEU A 97 -8.31 27.43 -3.03
N ARG A 98 -9.29 27.88 -2.24
CA ARG A 98 -9.76 27.15 -1.05
C ARG A 98 -10.25 25.74 -1.40
N GLY A 99 -10.99 25.59 -2.48
CA GLY A 99 -11.45 24.28 -2.92
C GLY A 99 -10.33 23.33 -3.35
N ILE A 100 -9.27 23.86 -3.98
CA ILE A 100 -8.08 23.08 -4.32
C ILE A 100 -7.33 22.68 -3.04
N GLU A 101 -7.20 23.58 -2.06
CA GLU A 101 -6.54 23.29 -0.78
C GLU A 101 -7.21 22.17 0.02
N VAL A 102 -8.56 22.07 -0.02
CA VAL A 102 -9.30 20.97 0.62
C VAL A 102 -9.36 19.69 -0.22
N GLY A 103 -8.76 19.70 -1.43
CA GLY A 103 -8.57 18.52 -2.27
C GLY A 103 -9.70 18.24 -3.26
N ALA A 104 -10.52 19.22 -3.66
CA ALA A 104 -11.48 19.04 -4.73
C ALA A 104 -10.78 18.77 -6.08
N ASP A 105 -11.37 17.88 -6.88
CA ASP A 105 -10.79 17.45 -8.16
C ASP A 105 -11.23 18.32 -9.34
N ASP A 106 -12.41 18.96 -9.25
CA ASP A 106 -12.91 19.88 -10.28
C ASP A 106 -13.99 20.82 -9.73
N PHE A 107 -14.37 21.83 -10.55
CA PHE A 107 -15.36 22.85 -10.23
C PHE A 107 -16.33 23.01 -11.40
N LEU A 108 -17.61 23.21 -11.09
CA LEU A 108 -18.65 23.50 -12.05
C LEU A 108 -19.46 24.72 -11.60
N THR A 109 -19.33 25.83 -12.32
CA THR A 109 -19.99 27.10 -11.95
C THR A 109 -21.46 27.11 -12.37
N LYS A 110 -22.37 27.38 -11.44
CA LYS A 110 -23.81 27.57 -11.67
C LYS A 110 -24.08 28.95 -12.32
N PRO A 111 -24.91 29.06 -13.37
CA PRO A 111 -25.58 27.98 -14.08
C PRO A 111 -24.64 27.26 -15.07
N PHE A 112 -24.70 25.94 -15.09
CA PHE A 112 -23.90 25.11 -16.00
C PHE A 112 -24.76 24.39 -17.04
N ARG A 113 -24.13 24.00 -18.15
CA ARG A 113 -24.80 23.21 -19.19
C ARG A 113 -24.68 21.71 -18.88
N LYS A 114 -25.76 20.93 -19.16
CA LYS A 114 -25.75 19.47 -19.01
C LYS A 114 -24.51 18.82 -19.64
N VAL A 115 -24.15 19.26 -20.85
CA VAL A 115 -23.00 18.71 -21.59
C VAL A 115 -21.69 18.90 -20.83
N GLU A 116 -21.49 20.03 -20.15
CA GLU A 116 -20.29 20.30 -19.36
C GLU A 116 -20.23 19.42 -18.12
N LEU A 117 -21.32 19.31 -17.37
CA LEU A 117 -21.43 18.40 -16.23
C LEU A 117 -21.06 16.95 -16.61
N LEU A 118 -21.68 16.45 -17.68
CA LEU A 118 -21.48 15.06 -18.12
C LEU A 118 -20.04 14.81 -18.60
N ALA A 119 -19.43 15.78 -19.29
CA ALA A 119 -18.04 15.67 -19.75
C ALA A 119 -17.06 15.57 -18.58
N ARG A 120 -17.23 16.40 -17.53
CA ARG A 120 -16.40 16.40 -16.33
C ARG A 120 -16.60 15.12 -15.52
N ALA A 121 -17.85 14.74 -15.27
CA ALA A 121 -18.19 13.49 -14.56
C ALA A 121 -17.57 12.28 -15.27
N LYS A 122 -17.72 12.15 -16.58
CA LYS A 122 -17.15 11.06 -17.38
C LYS A 122 -15.63 11.04 -17.30
N SER A 123 -14.97 12.21 -17.35
CA SER A 123 -13.52 12.31 -17.27
C SER A 123 -12.99 11.82 -15.93
N LEU A 124 -13.57 12.30 -14.81
CA LEU A 124 -13.14 11.92 -13.47
C LEU A 124 -13.46 10.46 -13.15
N LEU A 125 -14.63 9.96 -13.53
CA LEU A 125 -14.98 8.55 -13.39
C LEU A 125 -14.03 7.64 -14.18
N ARG A 126 -13.58 8.06 -15.36
CA ARG A 126 -12.57 7.32 -16.13
C ARG A 126 -11.25 7.22 -15.37
N VAL A 127 -10.78 8.33 -14.81
CA VAL A 127 -9.54 8.36 -14.00
C VAL A 127 -9.68 7.48 -12.76
N LYS A 128 -10.80 7.61 -12.03
CA LYS A 128 -11.10 6.78 -10.85
C LYS A 128 -11.04 5.29 -11.20
N ARG A 129 -11.73 4.86 -12.26
CA ARG A 129 -11.75 3.46 -12.68
C ARG A 129 -10.39 2.93 -13.13
N LEU A 130 -9.55 3.76 -13.73
CA LEU A 130 -8.18 3.37 -14.07
C LEU A 130 -7.36 3.16 -12.81
N ASN A 131 -7.48 4.04 -11.82
CA ASN A 131 -6.80 3.89 -10.53
C ASN A 131 -7.28 2.62 -9.80
N ASP A 132 -8.60 2.37 -9.74
CA ASP A 132 -9.16 1.18 -9.11
C ASP A 132 -8.68 -0.13 -9.78
N ARG A 133 -8.55 -0.13 -11.11
CA ARG A 133 -8.00 -1.28 -11.85
C ARG A 133 -6.53 -1.51 -11.53
N LEU A 134 -5.73 -0.45 -11.37
CA LEU A 134 -4.33 -0.57 -10.98
C LEU A 134 -4.20 -1.13 -9.56
N GLU A 135 -4.97 -0.60 -8.62
CA GLU A 135 -5.02 -1.07 -7.23
C GLU A 135 -5.46 -2.54 -7.15
N ASN A 136 -6.49 -2.92 -7.90
CA ASN A 136 -6.93 -4.32 -7.97
C ASN A 136 -5.84 -5.24 -8.52
N ALA A 137 -5.08 -4.82 -9.53
CA ALA A 137 -3.97 -5.61 -10.06
C ALA A 137 -2.86 -5.80 -9.03
N GLU A 138 -2.51 -4.77 -8.26
CA GLU A 138 -1.55 -4.86 -7.17
C GLU A 138 -2.04 -5.78 -6.05
N ASN A 139 -3.32 -5.68 -5.66
CA ASN A 139 -3.93 -6.54 -4.64
C ASN A 139 -3.91 -8.03 -5.05
N VAL A 140 -4.12 -8.33 -6.33
CA VAL A 140 -3.99 -9.70 -6.86
C VAL A 140 -2.56 -10.21 -6.71
N LEU A 141 -1.54 -9.39 -6.99
CA LEU A 141 -0.14 -9.78 -6.81
C LEU A 141 0.20 -10.01 -5.33
N PHE A 142 -0.30 -9.17 -4.41
CA PHE A 142 -0.10 -9.37 -2.98
C PHE A 142 -0.80 -10.64 -2.47
N ALA A 143 -1.99 -10.93 -2.97
CA ALA A 143 -2.68 -12.19 -2.67
C ALA A 143 -1.90 -13.42 -3.20
N LEU A 144 -1.29 -13.32 -4.38
CA LEU A 144 -0.42 -14.37 -4.92
C LEU A 144 0.86 -14.53 -4.09
N ALA A 145 1.50 -13.42 -3.67
CA ALA A 145 2.67 -13.48 -2.79
C ALA A 145 2.33 -14.17 -1.46
N ASN A 146 1.20 -13.82 -0.85
CA ASN A 146 0.67 -14.51 0.34
C ASN A 146 0.41 -16.01 0.10
N ALA A 147 -0.16 -16.37 -1.06
CA ALA A 147 -0.42 -17.76 -1.39
C ALA A 147 0.87 -18.57 -1.60
N ILE A 148 1.93 -17.94 -2.11
CA ILE A 148 3.26 -18.56 -2.24
C ILE A 148 3.90 -18.72 -0.87
N GLU A 149 3.81 -17.70 -0.01
CA GLU A 149 4.28 -17.78 1.37
C GLU A 149 3.58 -18.93 2.13
N ALA A 150 2.28 -19.11 1.97
CA ALA A 150 1.52 -20.18 2.60
C ALA A 150 1.94 -21.60 2.18
N LYS A 151 2.71 -21.76 1.09
CA LYS A 151 3.36 -23.03 0.74
C LYS A 151 4.56 -23.36 1.61
N ASP A 152 5.16 -22.35 2.26
CA ASP A 152 6.22 -22.51 3.23
C ASP A 152 5.62 -22.33 4.64
N PRO A 153 5.33 -23.40 5.38
CA PRO A 153 4.60 -23.32 6.66
C PRO A 153 5.34 -22.54 7.76
N TYR A 154 6.55 -22.07 7.49
CA TYR A 154 7.39 -21.37 8.45
C TYR A 154 7.47 -19.85 8.20
N THR A 155 6.82 -19.36 7.16
CA THR A 155 6.91 -17.96 6.75
C THR A 155 5.63 -17.17 7.00
N GLU A 156 4.67 -17.68 7.75
CA GLU A 156 3.41 -16.98 8.02
C GLU A 156 3.65 -15.53 8.50
N GLY A 157 3.16 -14.57 7.72
CA GLY A 157 3.30 -13.13 7.96
C GLY A 157 4.72 -12.56 7.75
N HIS A 158 5.67 -13.35 7.22
CA HIS A 158 7.05 -12.93 6.96
C HIS A 158 7.10 -11.73 6.01
N ILE A 159 6.43 -11.81 4.85
CA ILE A 159 6.46 -10.74 3.85
C ILE A 159 5.99 -9.39 4.42
N PHE A 160 4.98 -9.39 5.30
CA PHE A 160 4.51 -8.16 5.94
C PHE A 160 5.47 -7.67 7.03
N ARG A 161 6.12 -8.55 7.78
CA ARG A 161 7.16 -8.16 8.75
C ARG A 161 8.35 -7.54 8.03
N VAL A 162 8.83 -8.17 6.96
CA VAL A 162 9.93 -7.65 6.14
C VAL A 162 9.56 -6.29 5.55
N ALA A 163 8.37 -6.16 4.90
CA ALA A 163 7.91 -4.90 4.34
C ALA A 163 7.82 -3.78 5.40
N THR A 164 7.26 -4.10 6.59
CA THR A 164 7.11 -3.13 7.68
C THR A 164 8.46 -2.64 8.20
N LEU A 165 9.39 -3.55 8.47
CA LEU A 165 10.72 -3.20 8.98
C LEU A 165 11.54 -2.46 7.94
N ALA A 166 11.47 -2.87 6.66
CA ALA A 166 12.15 -2.19 5.56
C ALA A 166 11.63 -0.74 5.39
N LEU A 167 10.31 -0.55 5.42
CA LEU A 167 9.69 0.79 5.36
C LEU A 167 10.12 1.67 6.54
N LYS A 168 10.14 1.13 7.76
CA LYS A 168 10.58 1.85 8.96
C LYS A 168 12.04 2.29 8.83
N LEU A 169 12.92 1.41 8.37
CA LEU A 169 14.32 1.76 8.12
C LEU A 169 14.43 2.84 7.03
N GLY A 170 13.68 2.72 5.94
CA GLY A 170 13.64 3.73 4.88
C GLY A 170 13.21 5.11 5.38
N ARG A 171 12.19 5.17 6.25
CA ARG A 171 11.75 6.42 6.90
C ARG A 171 12.83 7.01 7.80
N ARG A 172 13.48 6.19 8.62
CA ARG A 172 14.58 6.60 9.49
C ARG A 172 15.76 7.19 8.72
N LEU A 173 16.06 6.64 7.55
CA LEU A 173 17.10 7.10 6.65
C LEU A 173 16.71 8.33 5.82
N GLY A 174 15.47 8.82 5.95
CA GLY A 174 14.97 9.97 5.18
C GLY A 174 14.82 9.70 3.69
N LEU A 175 14.59 8.44 3.28
CA LEU A 175 14.43 8.10 1.87
C LEU A 175 13.16 8.73 1.29
N SER A 176 13.17 9.00 -0.02
CA SER A 176 12.03 9.56 -0.75
C SER A 176 10.76 8.70 -0.63
N ALA A 177 9.59 9.29 -0.86
CA ALA A 177 8.31 8.57 -0.84
C ALA A 177 8.30 7.40 -1.83
N GLU A 178 8.93 7.54 -3.00
CA GLU A 178 9.07 6.48 -4.00
C GLU A 178 9.90 5.31 -3.47
N HIS A 179 11.03 5.57 -2.82
CA HIS A 179 11.83 4.52 -2.17
C HIS A 179 11.07 3.85 -1.02
N GLN A 180 10.33 4.63 -0.22
CA GLN A 180 9.52 4.08 0.87
C GLN A 180 8.42 3.14 0.35
N GLU A 181 7.74 3.53 -0.72
CA GLU A 181 6.77 2.68 -1.40
C GLU A 181 7.44 1.42 -1.99
N SER A 182 8.62 1.58 -2.59
CA SER A 182 9.41 0.46 -3.12
C SER A 182 9.81 -0.52 -2.03
N LEU A 183 10.16 -0.05 -0.83
CA LEU A 183 10.47 -0.91 0.32
C LEU A 183 9.25 -1.67 0.81
N TRP A 184 8.09 -1.03 0.89
CA TRP A 184 6.85 -1.66 1.33
C TRP A 184 6.38 -2.72 0.32
N LYS A 185 6.10 -2.31 -0.91
CA LYS A 185 5.57 -3.20 -1.96
C LYS A 185 6.60 -4.23 -2.40
N GLY A 186 7.86 -3.82 -2.54
CA GLY A 186 8.97 -4.70 -2.88
C GLY A 186 9.25 -5.74 -1.79
N GLY A 187 9.13 -5.34 -0.52
CA GLY A 187 9.22 -6.27 0.62
C GLY A 187 8.13 -7.34 0.62
N ILE A 188 6.91 -7.03 0.15
CA ILE A 188 5.84 -8.02 -0.02
C ILE A 188 6.14 -8.96 -1.21
N LEU A 189 6.71 -8.44 -2.29
CA LEU A 189 6.85 -9.15 -3.57
C LEU A 189 8.25 -9.76 -3.78
N HIS A 190 9.24 -9.53 -2.88
CA HIS A 190 10.62 -9.93 -3.12
C HIS A 190 10.77 -11.42 -3.49
N ASP A 191 9.99 -12.26 -2.87
CA ASP A 191 10.00 -13.71 -2.99
C ASP A 191 8.93 -14.30 -3.92
N ILE A 192 8.17 -13.48 -4.67
CA ILE A 192 7.09 -13.95 -5.56
C ILE A 192 7.57 -15.00 -6.58
N GLY A 193 8.84 -14.95 -6.95
CA GLY A 193 9.44 -15.91 -7.88
C GLY A 193 9.60 -17.32 -7.32
N LYS A 194 9.43 -17.54 -6.02
CA LYS A 194 9.42 -18.90 -5.42
C LYS A 194 8.33 -19.80 -5.99
N ILE A 195 7.32 -19.24 -6.67
CA ILE A 195 6.35 -20.01 -7.45
C ILE A 195 7.01 -20.90 -8.51
N GLY A 196 8.18 -20.49 -9.02
CA GLY A 196 8.96 -21.26 -10.00
C GLY A 196 9.91 -22.29 -9.40
N VAL A 197 10.02 -22.36 -8.06
CA VAL A 197 10.86 -23.33 -7.37
C VAL A 197 10.07 -24.61 -7.10
N PRO A 198 10.61 -25.81 -7.41
CA PRO A 198 9.93 -27.07 -7.09
C PRO A 198 9.66 -27.23 -5.60
N ASP A 199 8.47 -27.70 -5.23
CA ASP A 199 8.05 -27.87 -3.82
C ASP A 199 9.01 -28.79 -3.04
N ALA A 200 9.61 -29.77 -3.71
CA ALA A 200 10.61 -30.67 -3.12
C ALA A 200 11.90 -29.94 -2.68
N ILE A 201 12.24 -28.83 -3.30
CA ILE A 201 13.39 -27.98 -2.93
C ILE A 201 12.96 -26.95 -1.90
N LEU A 202 11.81 -26.29 -2.13
CA LEU A 202 11.29 -25.26 -1.24
C LEU A 202 11.07 -25.79 0.19
N ASN A 203 10.49 -27.00 0.30
CA ASN A 203 10.12 -27.62 1.58
C ASN A 203 11.12 -28.68 2.08
N LYS A 204 12.35 -28.68 1.55
CA LYS A 204 13.37 -29.67 1.95
C LYS A 204 13.76 -29.52 3.41
N ALA A 205 13.59 -30.59 4.19
CA ALA A 205 13.94 -30.63 5.63
C ALA A 205 15.46 -30.74 5.89
N GLY A 206 16.31 -30.17 5.07
CA GLY A 206 17.77 -30.26 5.24
C GLY A 206 18.51 -29.23 4.41
N ARG A 207 19.84 -29.34 4.38
CA ARG A 207 20.65 -28.47 3.53
C ARG A 207 20.42 -28.78 2.05
N LEU A 208 20.31 -27.76 1.23
CA LEU A 208 20.25 -27.87 -0.22
C LEU A 208 21.62 -28.32 -0.76
N THR A 209 21.62 -29.16 -1.79
CA THR A 209 22.84 -29.41 -2.57
C THR A 209 23.22 -28.18 -3.39
N PRO A 210 24.41 -28.12 -3.98
CA PRO A 210 24.78 -27.00 -4.87
C PRO A 210 23.79 -26.82 -6.02
N GLU A 211 23.30 -27.91 -6.62
CA GLU A 211 22.35 -27.90 -7.74
C GLU A 211 20.96 -27.39 -7.29
N GLU A 212 20.50 -27.84 -6.13
CA GLU A 212 19.23 -27.38 -5.52
C GLU A 212 19.35 -25.90 -5.10
N THR A 213 20.52 -25.48 -4.60
CA THR A 213 20.79 -24.07 -4.28
C THR A 213 20.70 -23.21 -5.53
N ALA A 214 21.30 -23.64 -6.65
CA ALA A 214 21.19 -22.92 -7.91
C ALA A 214 19.72 -22.82 -8.39
N GLN A 215 18.92 -23.87 -8.22
CA GLN A 215 17.49 -23.83 -8.53
C GLN A 215 16.71 -22.90 -7.60
N MET A 216 17.04 -22.87 -6.31
CA MET A 216 16.43 -21.92 -5.37
C MET A 216 16.74 -20.47 -5.75
N GLN A 217 17.99 -20.15 -6.13
CA GLN A 217 18.43 -18.82 -6.50
C GLN A 217 17.72 -18.23 -7.72
N VAL A 218 17.15 -19.09 -8.57
CA VAL A 218 16.40 -18.65 -9.77
C VAL A 218 15.17 -17.80 -9.41
N HIS A 219 14.64 -17.90 -8.17
CA HIS A 219 13.43 -17.14 -7.79
C HIS A 219 13.58 -15.63 -8.00
N ALA A 220 14.75 -15.05 -7.77
CA ALA A 220 14.99 -13.62 -7.99
C ALA A 220 14.75 -13.20 -9.46
N ILE A 221 15.24 -14.04 -10.42
CA ILE A 221 15.05 -13.81 -11.86
C ILE A 221 13.59 -14.11 -12.27
N VAL A 222 12.99 -15.18 -11.73
CA VAL A 222 11.60 -15.54 -12.02
C VAL A 222 10.66 -14.46 -11.50
N GLY A 223 10.89 -13.94 -10.29
CA GLY A 223 10.12 -12.85 -9.70
C GLY A 223 10.16 -11.57 -10.55
N GLU A 224 11.34 -11.18 -11.02
CA GLU A 224 11.48 -10.08 -11.97
C GLU A 224 10.65 -10.33 -13.24
N ARG A 225 10.75 -11.52 -13.86
CA ARG A 225 9.99 -11.86 -15.09
C ARG A 225 8.48 -11.80 -14.88
N ILE A 226 7.98 -12.21 -13.72
CA ILE A 226 6.55 -12.15 -13.38
C ILE A 226 6.09 -10.69 -13.31
N CYS A 227 6.88 -9.82 -12.69
CA CYS A 227 6.52 -8.43 -12.44
C CYS A 227 6.84 -7.49 -13.62
N GLN A 228 7.79 -7.84 -14.49
CA GLN A 228 8.27 -7.01 -15.60
C GLN A 228 7.18 -6.51 -16.57
N PRO A 229 6.13 -7.29 -16.94
CA PRO A 229 5.05 -6.82 -17.83
C PRO A 229 4.23 -5.69 -17.22
N LEU A 230 4.19 -5.56 -15.90
CA LEU A 230 3.38 -4.60 -15.17
C LEU A 230 4.11 -3.27 -15.02
N ARG A 231 3.77 -2.31 -15.87
CA ARG A 231 4.45 -1.01 -15.95
C ARG A 231 4.36 -0.21 -14.65
N SER A 232 3.23 -0.33 -13.92
CA SER A 232 2.98 0.38 -12.66
C SER A 232 3.91 0.00 -11.52
N ILE A 233 4.51 -1.21 -11.55
CA ILE A 233 5.37 -1.71 -10.48
C ILE A 233 6.82 -1.93 -10.91
N ARG A 234 7.25 -1.43 -12.08
CA ARG A 234 8.63 -1.59 -12.56
C ARG A 234 9.69 -1.05 -11.59
N TYR A 235 9.36 -0.04 -10.82
CA TYR A 235 10.24 0.52 -9.79
C TYR A 235 10.52 -0.46 -8.64
N LEU A 236 9.77 -1.57 -8.55
CA LEU A 236 9.99 -2.66 -7.57
C LEU A 236 11.00 -3.71 -8.06
N LEU A 237 11.23 -3.82 -9.38
CA LEU A 237 12.08 -4.85 -9.96
C LEU A 237 13.49 -4.88 -9.34
N PRO A 238 14.13 -3.74 -9.02
CA PRO A 238 15.41 -3.75 -8.35
C PRO A 238 15.41 -4.46 -6.99
N VAL A 239 14.35 -4.35 -6.21
CA VAL A 239 14.20 -5.07 -4.93
C VAL A 239 14.04 -6.55 -5.20
N ILE A 240 13.10 -6.93 -6.07
CA ILE A 240 12.76 -8.33 -6.37
C ILE A 240 13.97 -9.08 -6.92
N ARG A 241 14.75 -8.47 -7.80
CA ARG A 241 15.91 -9.09 -8.43
C ARG A 241 17.13 -9.14 -7.53
N HIS A 242 17.41 -8.08 -6.74
CA HIS A 242 18.71 -7.88 -6.12
C HIS A 242 18.73 -8.00 -4.58
N HIS A 243 17.63 -8.41 -3.92
CA HIS A 243 17.60 -8.54 -2.45
C HIS A 243 18.55 -9.59 -1.89
N HIS A 244 19.09 -10.48 -2.74
CA HIS A 244 20.11 -11.47 -2.36
C HIS A 244 21.54 -11.10 -2.81
N GLU A 245 21.70 -9.92 -3.39
CA GLU A 245 23.06 -9.41 -3.64
C GLU A 245 23.80 -9.16 -2.33
N LYS A 246 25.10 -9.33 -2.33
CA LYS A 246 25.95 -9.10 -1.17
C LYS A 246 26.87 -7.91 -1.41
N PHE A 247 27.05 -7.08 -0.39
CA PHE A 247 27.78 -5.82 -0.52
C PHE A 247 29.21 -6.00 -1.05
N ASN A 248 29.85 -7.17 -0.79
CA ASN A 248 31.16 -7.56 -1.32
C ASN A 248 31.12 -8.17 -2.74
N GLY A 249 29.95 -8.31 -3.36
CA GLY A 249 29.78 -8.86 -4.71
C GLY A 249 29.71 -10.39 -4.79
N THR A 250 29.58 -11.09 -3.67
CA THR A 250 29.44 -12.56 -3.64
C THR A 250 27.99 -13.03 -3.70
N GLY A 251 27.03 -12.11 -3.89
CA GLY A 251 25.61 -12.38 -3.99
C GLY A 251 25.16 -12.85 -5.37
N TYR A 252 23.87 -12.89 -5.57
CA TYR A 252 23.22 -13.31 -6.81
C TYR A 252 21.98 -12.43 -7.08
N PRO A 253 21.48 -12.36 -8.33
CA PRO A 253 21.87 -13.11 -9.53
C PRO A 253 23.01 -12.46 -10.36
N ASP A 254 23.29 -11.16 -10.15
CA ASP A 254 24.19 -10.40 -11.03
C ASP A 254 25.59 -10.15 -10.44
N GLY A 255 25.80 -10.46 -9.15
CA GLY A 255 27.06 -10.23 -8.45
C GLY A 255 27.39 -8.74 -8.28
N LEU A 256 26.36 -7.91 -8.10
CA LEU A 256 26.53 -6.48 -7.87
C LEU A 256 27.30 -6.22 -6.58
N ARG A 257 28.08 -5.11 -6.55
CA ARG A 257 28.95 -4.80 -5.41
C ARG A 257 28.73 -3.38 -4.90
N GLY A 258 28.73 -3.22 -3.58
CA GLY A 258 28.68 -1.92 -2.92
C GLY A 258 27.42 -1.15 -3.29
N GLU A 259 27.60 0.10 -3.66
CA GLU A 259 26.49 1.01 -4.04
C GLU A 259 25.88 0.72 -5.41
N ALA A 260 26.47 -0.16 -6.23
CA ALA A 260 25.83 -0.66 -7.44
C ALA A 260 24.57 -1.49 -7.12
N ILE A 261 24.46 -2.03 -5.88
CA ILE A 261 23.24 -2.65 -5.39
C ILE A 261 22.27 -1.54 -4.98
N PRO A 262 21.05 -1.49 -5.53
CA PRO A 262 20.07 -0.50 -5.16
C PRO A 262 19.83 -0.47 -3.64
N ILE A 263 19.73 0.73 -3.05
CA ILE A 263 19.60 0.87 -1.59
C ILE A 263 18.39 0.11 -1.05
N THR A 264 17.29 0.10 -1.78
CA THR A 264 16.06 -0.63 -1.42
C THR A 264 16.29 -2.14 -1.36
N ALA A 265 17.08 -2.70 -2.27
CA ALA A 265 17.46 -4.11 -2.27
C ALA A 265 18.39 -4.45 -1.08
N ARG A 266 19.41 -3.58 -0.79
CA ARG A 266 20.27 -3.74 0.38
C ARG A 266 19.48 -3.76 1.69
N ILE A 267 18.50 -2.85 1.83
CA ILE A 267 17.63 -2.77 3.00
C ILE A 267 16.79 -4.04 3.14
N VAL A 268 16.08 -4.45 2.08
CA VAL A 268 15.24 -5.66 2.12
C VAL A 268 16.08 -6.89 2.42
N GLY A 269 17.27 -7.04 1.83
CA GLY A 269 18.16 -8.18 2.11
C GLY A 269 18.64 -8.27 3.55
N ILE A 270 18.89 -7.13 4.23
CA ILE A 270 19.23 -7.09 5.66
C ILE A 270 18.02 -7.49 6.52
N VAL A 271 16.85 -6.94 6.21
CA VAL A 271 15.62 -7.18 6.96
C VAL A 271 15.14 -8.61 6.80
N ASP A 272 15.18 -9.15 5.58
CA ASP A 272 14.85 -10.56 5.29
C ASP A 272 15.76 -11.52 6.07
N MET A 273 17.09 -11.28 6.05
CA MET A 273 18.04 -12.06 6.85
C MET A 273 17.69 -11.99 8.35
N TYR A 274 17.38 -10.80 8.86
CA TYR A 274 17.03 -10.63 10.28
C TYR A 274 15.75 -11.40 10.63
N ASP A 275 14.66 -11.24 9.85
CA ASP A 275 13.40 -11.94 10.09
C ASP A 275 13.59 -13.46 10.05
N ALA A 276 14.37 -13.94 9.09
CA ALA A 276 14.74 -15.34 9.00
C ALA A 276 15.51 -15.85 10.23
N LEU A 277 16.31 -15.02 10.90
CA LEU A 277 17.06 -15.39 12.08
C LEU A 277 16.20 -15.47 13.34
N ILE A 278 15.22 -14.59 13.51
CA ILE A 278 14.36 -14.48 14.69
C ILE A 278 13.06 -15.29 14.61
N THR A 279 12.82 -15.99 13.48
CA THR A 279 11.64 -16.84 13.27
C THR A 279 12.05 -18.32 13.35
N ASP A 280 11.16 -19.17 13.90
CA ASP A 280 11.38 -20.62 13.96
C ASP A 280 11.40 -21.21 12.55
N ARG A 281 12.35 -22.12 12.29
CA ARG A 281 12.46 -22.87 11.03
C ARG A 281 12.57 -24.38 11.31
N PRO A 282 12.22 -25.27 10.35
CA PRO A 282 12.16 -26.72 10.58
C PRO A 282 13.43 -27.34 11.13
N TYR A 283 14.55 -26.72 10.77
CA TYR A 283 15.90 -27.25 11.09
C TYR A 283 16.62 -26.36 12.13
N ARG A 284 15.97 -25.28 12.65
CA ARG A 284 16.59 -24.35 13.59
C ARG A 284 15.55 -23.56 14.37
N PRO A 285 15.57 -23.58 15.71
CA PRO A 285 14.78 -22.66 16.51
C PRO A 285 15.20 -21.21 16.26
N ARG A 286 14.30 -20.29 16.51
CA ARG A 286 14.58 -18.85 16.43
C ARG A 286 15.75 -18.48 17.35
N LEU A 287 16.56 -17.55 16.87
CA LEU A 287 17.60 -16.93 17.69
C LEU A 287 17.02 -15.79 18.51
N SER A 288 17.69 -15.46 19.61
CA SER A 288 17.45 -14.20 20.29
C SER A 288 17.84 -13.02 19.37
N ARG A 289 17.26 -11.86 19.61
CA ARG A 289 17.57 -10.65 18.83
C ARG A 289 19.05 -10.28 18.92
N GLU A 290 19.66 -10.40 20.09
CA GLU A 290 21.11 -10.09 20.24
C GLU A 290 21.99 -11.06 19.46
N GLU A 291 21.65 -12.35 19.39
CA GLU A 291 22.34 -13.31 18.52
C GLU A 291 22.16 -12.93 17.05
N ALA A 292 20.95 -12.55 16.61
CA ALA A 292 20.69 -12.08 15.26
C ALA A 292 21.50 -10.81 14.94
N PHE A 293 21.54 -9.84 15.86
CA PHE A 293 22.38 -8.64 15.71
C PHE A 293 23.89 -8.98 15.63
N GLY A 294 24.32 -10.01 16.38
CA GLY A 294 25.71 -10.51 16.27
C GLY A 294 26.03 -11.00 14.86
N ILE A 295 25.11 -11.76 14.25
CA ILE A 295 25.26 -12.26 12.87
C ILE A 295 25.26 -11.09 11.85
N LEU A 296 24.34 -10.13 11.98
CA LEU A 296 24.32 -8.97 11.11
C LEU A 296 25.61 -8.15 11.20
N ARG A 297 26.15 -7.94 12.41
CA ARG A 297 27.44 -7.26 12.61
C ARG A 297 28.60 -8.02 11.98
N ALA A 298 28.60 -9.34 12.10
CA ALA A 298 29.62 -10.18 11.45
C ALA A 298 29.56 -10.04 9.93
N GLY A 299 28.35 -10.04 9.34
CA GLY A 299 28.13 -9.79 7.91
C GLY A 299 28.53 -8.37 7.47
N ALA A 300 28.38 -7.37 8.34
CA ALA A 300 28.90 -6.03 8.07
C ALA A 300 30.45 -5.99 8.12
N ALA A 301 31.07 -6.73 9.05
CA ALA A 301 32.50 -6.76 9.22
C ALA A 301 33.22 -7.53 8.08
N ASP A 302 32.63 -8.60 7.56
CA ASP A 302 33.18 -9.37 6.43
C ASP A 302 32.79 -8.79 5.05
N GLY A 303 31.99 -7.70 5.04
CA GLY A 303 31.56 -6.99 3.85
C GLY A 303 30.40 -7.65 3.09
N THR A 304 29.77 -8.68 3.61
CA THR A 304 28.58 -9.29 2.96
C THR A 304 27.34 -8.41 3.09
N LEU A 305 27.25 -7.59 4.14
CA LEU A 305 26.18 -6.62 4.36
C LEU A 305 26.73 -5.20 4.38
N ASP A 306 25.88 -4.24 4.04
CA ASP A 306 26.19 -2.81 4.14
C ASP A 306 26.32 -2.39 5.62
N PRO A 307 27.51 -1.95 6.08
CA PRO A 307 27.77 -1.68 7.49
C PRO A 307 26.94 -0.50 8.04
N GLU A 308 26.68 0.53 7.24
CA GLU A 308 25.92 1.69 7.67
C GLU A 308 24.42 1.36 7.83
N LEU A 309 23.87 0.59 6.88
CA LEU A 309 22.50 0.12 6.96
C LEU A 309 22.29 -0.86 8.12
N VAL A 310 23.23 -1.76 8.37
CA VAL A 310 23.18 -2.69 9.53
C VAL A 310 23.20 -1.91 10.84
N ALA A 311 24.08 -0.93 11.00
CA ALA A 311 24.15 -0.11 12.21
C ALA A 311 22.84 0.66 12.45
N SER A 312 22.29 1.28 11.39
CA SER A 312 21.03 2.02 11.45
C SER A 312 19.85 1.10 11.79
N PHE A 313 19.79 -0.10 11.19
CA PHE A 313 18.75 -1.09 11.44
C PHE A 313 18.75 -1.59 12.89
N ILE A 314 19.91 -1.98 13.42
CA ILE A 314 20.03 -2.43 14.80
C ILE A 314 19.61 -1.33 15.78
N THR A 315 20.02 -0.09 15.54
CA THR A 315 19.61 1.05 16.37
C THR A 315 18.11 1.23 16.35
N MET A 316 17.48 1.21 15.17
CA MET A 316 16.04 1.33 15.00
C MET A 316 15.27 0.26 15.80
N VAL A 317 15.67 -1.01 15.67
CA VAL A 317 14.97 -2.12 16.35
C VAL A 317 15.10 -2.02 17.87
N ARG A 318 16.26 -1.59 18.39
CA ARG A 318 16.48 -1.39 19.84
C ARG A 318 15.65 -0.24 20.41
N GLU A 319 15.53 0.86 19.71
CA GLU A 319 14.72 2.00 20.12
C GLU A 319 13.23 1.65 20.23
N GLU A 320 12.71 0.82 19.31
CA GLU A 320 11.33 0.34 19.37
C GLU A 320 11.06 -0.50 20.64
N GLU A 321 12.03 -1.25 21.11
CA GLU A 321 11.90 -2.01 22.36
C GLU A 321 11.83 -1.12 23.60
N GLY A 322 12.60 -0.04 23.62
CA GLY A 322 12.58 0.94 24.72
C GLY A 322 11.28 1.74 24.84
N HIS A 323 10.44 1.71 23.80
CA HIS A 323 9.16 2.43 23.74
C HIS A 323 7.93 1.50 23.84
N ALA A 324 8.11 0.18 23.92
CA ALA A 324 6.99 -0.74 24.14
C ALA A 324 6.46 -0.54 25.58
N PRO A 325 5.15 -0.26 25.78
CA PRO A 325 4.60 -0.16 27.12
C PRO A 325 4.80 -1.50 27.84
N VAL A 326 5.40 -1.46 29.03
CA VAL A 326 5.48 -2.59 29.92
C VAL A 326 4.06 -2.95 30.32
N HIS A 327 3.45 -3.90 29.63
CA HIS A 327 2.21 -4.51 30.08
C HIS A 327 2.54 -5.30 31.35
N GLY A 328 2.31 -4.61 32.48
CA GLY A 328 2.35 -5.24 33.81
C GLY A 328 1.34 -6.39 33.85
N VAL A 329 1.84 -7.57 34.14
CA VAL A 329 1.04 -8.74 34.48
C VAL A 329 0.30 -8.37 35.76
N VAL A 330 -0.97 -7.99 35.66
CA VAL A 330 -1.87 -7.93 36.80
C VAL A 330 -2.25 -9.38 37.12
N ALA A 331 -1.61 -9.96 38.13
CA ALA A 331 -2.02 -11.23 38.68
C ALA A 331 -3.46 -11.09 39.25
N PRO A 332 -4.36 -12.06 39.02
CA PRO A 332 -5.68 -12.03 39.63
C PRO A 332 -5.53 -12.23 41.16
N ALA A 333 -6.06 -11.27 41.91
CA ALA A 333 -6.18 -11.35 43.34
C ALA A 333 -7.05 -12.56 43.70
N SER A 334 -6.47 -13.54 44.41
CA SER A 334 -7.18 -14.61 45.05
C SER A 334 -8.05 -14.02 46.18
N GLY A 335 -9.35 -13.87 45.92
CA GLY A 335 -10.34 -13.58 46.94
C GLY A 335 -10.68 -14.86 47.67
N ALA A 336 -10.22 -14.96 48.92
CA ALA A 336 -10.61 -15.98 49.83
C ALA A 336 -12.03 -15.75 50.37
N ALA A 337 -12.68 -16.86 50.60
CA ALA A 337 -13.99 -17.08 51.18
C ALA A 337 -14.37 -16.21 52.40
N SER A 338 -15.61 -15.86 52.51
CA SER A 338 -16.50 -16.13 53.67
C SER A 338 -17.94 -16.09 53.21
#